data_c6f52c61eaf0664ab87a8bf5a818fd74
#
_entry.id   c6f52c61eaf0664ab87a8bf5a818fd74
#
_cell.length_a   1.000
_cell.length_b   1.000
_cell.length_c   1.000
_cell.angle_alpha   90.00
_cell.angle_beta   90.00
_cell.angle_gamma   90.00
#
_symmetry.space_group_name_H-M   'P 1'
#
loop_
_entity.id
_entity.type
_entity.pdbx_description
1 polymer ?
#
loop_
_entity_poly.entity_id
_entity_poly.type
_entity_poly.pdbx_seq_one_letter_code
_entity_poly.pdbx_strand_id
1 'polypeptide(L)'
;MKKKWMWIIGVIVVIVLIAIALILKQANSSSDKKDGYDTYKVEKESPLNLEGKASPKSVKTYNNNSQLGTYVSTQVDDGQSVKQGDPLINYEINNNKRQQLVDKVDNAKDENERAEAQQQLNQYDRQVNDSIYAAFDGKIDIQNRENVSDGEPILQLVADEPQIKATVTEFDLGKIKEGDKVDVKVTSTGKKGKGEIKKISELPKSYEESLSKSGGGAAAGSGSEEDGGAQASNPVSDPSSGSDSDSSKYTIVISDIDIPVRAGYSMEVEVPLDAIKLPKSVLTKDNNVFVLGKDNKVEKRDIKIDKVNGEIFVKEGLKKGDKLIKNPKKSMNDGDKVEVSS
;
A
#
# COMPACT_ATOMS: atom_id res chain seq x y z
N MET A 1 51.40 -68.84 -42.70
CA MET A 1 51.06 -67.39 -42.82
C MET A 1 49.98 -66.92 -41.86
N LYS A 2 49.20 -67.76 -41.19
CA LYS A 2 48.11 -67.32 -40.28
C LYS A 2 48.52 -66.79 -38.93
N LYS A 3 49.69 -67.20 -38.35
CA LYS A 3 50.13 -66.76 -37.02
C LYS A 3 50.64 -65.30 -36.96
N LYS A 4 51.26 -64.80 -38.01
CA LYS A 4 51.74 -63.41 -38.10
C LYS A 4 50.58 -62.41 -38.22
N TRP A 5 49.50 -62.82 -38.86
CA TRP A 5 48.32 -61.92 -39.01
C TRP A 5 47.52 -61.75 -37.68
N MET A 6 47.46 -62.80 -36.87
CA MET A 6 46.86 -62.68 -35.52
C MET A 6 47.64 -61.74 -34.58
N TRP A 7 48.97 -61.69 -34.73
CA TRP A 7 49.80 -60.76 -33.96
C TRP A 7 49.56 -59.31 -34.36
N ILE A 8 49.39 -59.04 -35.66
CA ILE A 8 49.09 -57.72 -36.19
C ILE A 8 47.72 -57.24 -35.70
N ILE A 9 46.69 -58.10 -35.67
CA ILE A 9 45.37 -57.77 -35.18
C ILE A 9 45.43 -57.46 -33.66
N GLY A 10 46.19 -58.22 -32.89
CA GLY A 10 46.40 -57.96 -31.46
C GLY A 10 47.04 -56.59 -31.17
N VAL A 11 48.04 -56.21 -31.98
CA VAL A 11 48.69 -54.88 -31.85
C VAL A 11 47.71 -53.76 -32.20
N ILE A 12 46.91 -53.92 -33.25
CA ILE A 12 45.90 -52.92 -33.63
C ILE A 12 44.87 -52.75 -32.56
N VAL A 13 44.38 -53.83 -31.92
CA VAL A 13 43.41 -53.73 -30.83
C VAL A 13 43.98 -52.99 -29.64
N VAL A 14 45.26 -53.22 -29.30
CA VAL A 14 45.93 -52.49 -28.20
C VAL A 14 46.08 -51.02 -28.52
N ILE A 15 46.44 -50.65 -29.76
CA ILE A 15 46.55 -49.24 -30.19
C ILE A 15 45.19 -48.56 -30.15
N VAL A 16 44.09 -49.25 -30.56
CA VAL A 16 42.73 -48.72 -30.50
C VAL A 16 42.27 -48.51 -29.03
N LEU A 17 42.62 -49.46 -28.11
CA LEU A 17 42.30 -49.29 -26.70
C LEU A 17 43.10 -48.16 -26.04
N ILE A 18 44.35 -47.95 -26.45
CA ILE A 18 45.16 -46.81 -25.98
C ILE A 18 44.56 -45.50 -26.55
N ALA A 19 44.15 -45.48 -27.82
CA ALA A 19 43.52 -44.27 -28.40
C ALA A 19 42.18 -43.99 -27.72
N ILE A 20 41.34 -44.97 -27.42
CA ILE A 20 40.10 -44.78 -26.65
C ILE A 20 40.39 -44.33 -25.23
N ALA A 21 41.39 -44.88 -24.55
CA ALA A 21 41.79 -44.42 -23.23
C ALA A 21 42.30 -42.96 -23.21
N LEU A 22 43.02 -42.55 -24.25
CA LEU A 22 43.47 -41.16 -24.42
C LEU A 22 42.29 -40.23 -24.74
N ILE A 23 41.35 -40.61 -25.56
CA ILE A 23 40.13 -39.87 -25.84
C ILE A 23 39.26 -39.75 -24.62
N LEU A 24 39.07 -40.83 -23.85
CA LEU A 24 38.33 -40.79 -22.59
C LEU A 24 39.03 -39.93 -21.52
N LYS A 25 40.36 -39.96 -21.46
CA LYS A 25 41.15 -39.09 -20.58
C LYS A 25 41.04 -37.63 -20.99
N GLN A 26 41.01 -37.32 -22.28
CA GLN A 26 40.85 -35.98 -22.84
C GLN A 26 39.41 -35.50 -22.70
N ALA A 27 38.40 -36.36 -22.88
CA ALA A 27 37.01 -36.05 -22.64
C ALA A 27 36.68 -35.84 -21.14
N ASN A 28 37.43 -36.54 -20.26
CA ASN A 28 37.27 -36.34 -18.80
C ASN A 28 38.11 -35.17 -18.24
N SER A 29 39.03 -34.63 -19.08
CA SER A 29 39.79 -33.38 -18.76
C SER A 29 39.12 -32.10 -19.23
N SER A 30 38.01 -32.17 -19.97
CA SER A 30 37.27 -31.00 -20.44
C SER A 30 36.09 -30.61 -19.53
N SER A 31 35.97 -31.17 -18.33
CA SER A 31 35.30 -30.45 -17.26
C SER A 31 36.35 -29.55 -16.57
N ASP A 32 36.84 -28.54 -17.26
CA ASP A 32 37.33 -27.33 -16.61
C ASP A 32 36.21 -26.84 -15.69
N LYS A 33 36.23 -27.32 -14.44
CA LYS A 33 35.76 -26.55 -13.33
C LYS A 33 36.59 -25.29 -13.40
N LYS A 34 36.05 -24.21 -13.97
CA LYS A 34 36.59 -22.88 -13.73
C LYS A 34 36.65 -22.76 -12.22
N ASP A 35 37.85 -22.89 -11.67
CA ASP A 35 38.14 -22.80 -10.22
C ASP A 35 37.93 -21.37 -9.69
N GLY A 36 36.98 -20.63 -10.29
CA GLY A 36 36.65 -19.29 -9.90
C GLY A 36 35.43 -19.25 -8.98
N TYR A 37 35.38 -18.26 -8.12
CA TYR A 37 34.21 -18.00 -7.30
C TYR A 37 33.07 -17.41 -8.14
N ASP A 38 31.86 -17.89 -7.93
CA ASP A 38 30.66 -17.24 -8.43
C ASP A 38 30.45 -15.93 -7.71
N THR A 39 29.96 -14.93 -8.44
CA THR A 39 29.63 -13.64 -7.87
C THR A 39 28.12 -13.40 -7.83
N TYR A 40 27.69 -12.59 -6.89
CA TYR A 40 26.34 -12.06 -6.78
C TYR A 40 26.40 -10.55 -6.89
N LYS A 41 25.73 -10.00 -7.89
CA LYS A 41 25.61 -8.54 -8.04
C LYS A 41 24.48 -8.03 -7.14
N VAL A 42 24.80 -7.08 -6.29
CA VAL A 42 23.85 -6.46 -5.39
C VAL A 42 22.88 -5.60 -6.21
N GLU A 43 21.60 -5.94 -6.12
CA GLU A 43 20.51 -5.19 -6.72
C GLU A 43 19.49 -4.82 -5.65
N LYS A 44 18.80 -3.69 -5.85
CA LYS A 44 17.65 -3.35 -5.01
C LYS A 44 16.54 -4.37 -5.28
N GLU A 45 15.72 -4.62 -4.27
CA GLU A 45 14.51 -5.43 -4.43
C GLU A 45 13.62 -4.84 -5.53
N SER A 46 12.93 -5.70 -6.26
CA SER A 46 11.98 -5.24 -7.27
C SER A 46 10.89 -4.37 -6.61
N PRO A 47 10.41 -3.34 -7.30
CA PRO A 47 9.31 -2.54 -6.77
C PRO A 47 8.11 -3.41 -6.39
N LEU A 48 7.42 -3.02 -5.34
CA LEU A 48 6.15 -3.65 -4.98
C LEU A 48 5.05 -3.10 -5.90
N ASN A 49 4.41 -4.00 -6.64
CA ASN A 49 3.32 -3.65 -7.55
C ASN A 49 1.98 -3.88 -6.84
N LEU A 50 1.19 -2.83 -6.74
CA LEU A 50 -0.13 -2.85 -6.11
C LEU A 50 -1.19 -2.39 -7.11
N GLU A 51 -2.38 -2.95 -6.97
CA GLU A 51 -3.55 -2.50 -7.71
C GLU A 51 -4.44 -1.64 -6.81
N GLY A 52 -4.99 -0.57 -7.38
CA GLY A 52 -5.84 0.36 -6.66
C GLY A 52 -6.90 0.99 -7.53
N LYS A 53 -7.74 1.79 -6.89
CA LYS A 53 -8.75 2.62 -7.56
C LYS A 53 -8.61 4.06 -7.13
N ALA A 54 -8.73 4.95 -8.10
CA ALA A 54 -8.84 6.37 -7.84
C ALA A 54 -10.19 6.69 -7.20
N SER A 55 -10.19 7.54 -6.19
CA SER A 55 -11.38 8.07 -5.52
C SER A 55 -11.16 9.54 -5.18
N PRO A 56 -12.20 10.34 -5.00
CA PRO A 56 -12.04 11.66 -4.43
C PRO A 56 -11.57 11.54 -2.97
N LYS A 57 -10.82 12.53 -2.49
CA LYS A 57 -10.39 12.61 -1.09
C LYS A 57 -11.56 12.67 -0.12
N SER A 58 -12.60 13.43 -0.49
CA SER A 58 -13.82 13.60 0.29
C SER A 58 -15.02 13.74 -0.62
N VAL A 59 -16.15 13.22 -0.16
CA VAL A 59 -17.48 13.47 -0.74
C VAL A 59 -18.41 13.80 0.41
N LYS A 60 -19.18 14.89 0.28
CA LYS A 60 -20.24 15.25 1.23
C LYS A 60 -21.55 15.38 0.49
N THR A 61 -22.55 14.63 0.91
CA THR A 61 -23.92 14.74 0.42
C THR A 61 -24.67 15.75 1.26
N TYR A 62 -25.37 16.66 0.61
CA TYR A 62 -26.24 17.66 1.21
C TYR A 62 -27.68 17.23 0.97
N ASN A 63 -28.34 16.82 2.06
CA ASN A 63 -29.72 16.37 2.01
C ASN A 63 -30.63 17.51 2.45
N ASN A 64 -31.86 17.50 1.94
CA ASN A 64 -32.89 18.39 2.43
C ASN A 64 -33.19 18.11 3.90
N ASN A 65 -33.24 19.17 4.70
CA ASN A 65 -33.50 19.09 6.14
C ASN A 65 -34.61 20.08 6.52
N SER A 66 -35.84 19.60 6.58
CA SER A 66 -37.02 20.38 6.92
C SER A 66 -37.01 20.98 8.34
N GLN A 67 -36.15 20.45 9.22
CA GLN A 67 -35.98 21.01 10.58
C GLN A 67 -35.26 22.36 10.60
N LEU A 68 -34.47 22.66 9.57
CA LEU A 68 -33.77 23.95 9.42
C LEU A 68 -34.68 25.01 8.82
N GLY A 69 -35.54 24.61 7.91
CA GLY A 69 -36.41 25.51 7.16
C GLY A 69 -36.95 24.85 5.89
N THR A 70 -37.50 25.69 4.99
CA THR A 70 -37.99 25.22 3.70
C THR A 70 -36.89 25.38 2.65
N TYR A 71 -36.58 24.29 1.94
CA TYR A 71 -35.67 24.32 0.80
C TYR A 71 -36.27 25.20 -0.32
N VAL A 72 -35.50 26.14 -0.84
CA VAL A 72 -35.91 27.03 -1.89
C VAL A 72 -35.24 26.67 -3.22
N SER A 73 -33.90 26.63 -3.25
CA SER A 73 -33.14 26.38 -4.49
C SER A 73 -31.68 26.06 -4.17
N THR A 74 -30.96 25.52 -5.17
CA THR A 74 -29.49 25.55 -5.16
C THR A 74 -28.98 26.93 -5.59
N GLN A 75 -27.85 27.39 -5.03
CA GLN A 75 -27.16 28.63 -5.40
C GLN A 75 -25.99 28.38 -6.34
N VAL A 76 -25.81 27.15 -6.76
CA VAL A 76 -24.68 26.67 -7.56
C VAL A 76 -25.18 25.84 -8.74
N ASP A 77 -24.38 25.80 -9.81
CA ASP A 77 -24.65 24.99 -10.98
C ASP A 77 -23.98 23.62 -10.90
N ASP A 78 -24.53 22.67 -11.65
CA ASP A 78 -23.96 21.35 -11.79
C ASP A 78 -22.56 21.41 -12.43
N GLY A 79 -21.57 20.73 -11.83
CA GLY A 79 -20.17 20.78 -12.26
C GLY A 79 -19.41 22.05 -11.87
N GLN A 80 -20.06 23.01 -11.17
CA GLN A 80 -19.42 24.23 -10.70
C GLN A 80 -18.33 23.89 -9.66
N SER A 81 -17.17 24.55 -9.75
CA SER A 81 -16.16 24.51 -8.70
C SER A 81 -16.47 25.53 -7.62
N VAL A 82 -16.40 25.11 -6.36
CA VAL A 82 -16.65 25.95 -5.18
C VAL A 82 -15.51 25.85 -4.19
N LYS A 83 -15.41 26.85 -3.32
CA LYS A 83 -14.45 26.88 -2.22
C LYS A 83 -15.14 26.61 -0.88
N GLN A 84 -14.37 26.17 0.10
CA GLN A 84 -14.86 26.03 1.46
C GLN A 84 -15.53 27.32 1.95
N GLY A 85 -16.75 27.21 2.46
CA GLY A 85 -17.54 28.33 2.93
C GLY A 85 -18.41 29.02 1.86
N ASP A 86 -18.34 28.62 0.60
CA ASP A 86 -19.26 29.14 -0.42
C ASP A 86 -20.69 28.64 -0.16
N PRO A 87 -21.72 29.50 -0.37
CA PRO A 87 -23.10 29.11 -0.20
C PRO A 87 -23.53 28.16 -1.33
N LEU A 88 -24.13 27.03 -0.98
CA LEU A 88 -24.57 25.99 -1.92
C LEU A 88 -26.08 25.92 -2.06
N ILE A 89 -26.79 26.13 -0.96
CA ILE A 89 -28.25 25.88 -0.88
C ILE A 89 -28.92 27.08 -0.23
N ASN A 90 -30.04 27.47 -0.78
CA ASN A 90 -30.88 28.48 -0.21
C ASN A 90 -32.05 27.85 0.54
N TYR A 91 -32.12 28.15 1.84
CA TYR A 91 -33.22 27.76 2.72
C TYR A 91 -33.92 28.98 3.25
N GLU A 92 -35.23 28.96 3.30
CA GLU A 92 -36.00 29.85 4.13
C GLU A 92 -35.95 29.33 5.57
N ILE A 93 -34.97 29.83 6.36
CA ILE A 93 -34.64 29.31 7.71
C ILE A 93 -35.75 29.67 8.66
N ASN A 94 -36.11 28.68 9.54
CA ASN A 94 -37.05 28.87 10.63
C ASN A 94 -36.42 29.70 11.77
N ASN A 95 -36.44 31.02 11.64
CA ASN A 95 -35.87 31.92 12.64
C ASN A 95 -36.51 31.78 14.03
N ASN A 96 -37.74 31.28 14.15
CA ASN A 96 -38.41 31.07 15.41
C ASN A 96 -37.67 30.03 16.28
N LYS A 97 -37.19 28.94 15.67
CA LYS A 97 -36.45 27.92 16.43
C LYS A 97 -35.15 28.45 17.00
N ARG A 98 -34.38 29.21 16.20
CA ARG A 98 -33.17 29.83 16.68
C ARG A 98 -33.42 30.82 17.81
N GLN A 99 -34.47 31.65 17.66
CA GLN A 99 -34.86 32.59 18.70
C GLN A 99 -35.23 31.89 20.02
N GLN A 100 -36.00 30.77 19.94
CA GLN A 100 -36.34 29.98 21.14
C GLN A 100 -35.09 29.43 21.85
N LEU A 101 -34.04 29.06 21.10
CA LEU A 101 -32.77 28.60 21.66
C LEU A 101 -32.01 29.75 22.32
N VAL A 102 -32.00 30.95 21.70
CA VAL A 102 -31.43 32.17 22.28
C VAL A 102 -32.17 32.51 23.56
N ASP A 103 -33.52 32.54 23.55
CA ASP A 103 -34.33 32.81 24.73
C ASP A 103 -34.07 31.83 25.87
N LYS A 104 -33.78 30.55 25.57
CA LYS A 104 -33.38 29.57 26.58
C LYS A 104 -32.03 29.90 27.22
N VAL A 105 -31.05 30.37 26.44
CA VAL A 105 -29.75 30.80 26.98
C VAL A 105 -29.91 32.03 27.89
N ASP A 106 -30.73 32.99 27.45
CA ASP A 106 -30.92 34.24 28.16
C ASP A 106 -31.74 34.08 29.45
N ASN A 107 -32.69 33.13 29.47
CA ASN A 107 -33.59 32.85 30.61
C ASN A 107 -33.08 31.72 31.52
N ALA A 108 -31.87 31.18 31.29
CA ALA A 108 -31.30 30.08 32.10
C ALA A 108 -31.08 30.55 33.55
N LYS A 109 -31.52 29.74 34.52
CA LYS A 109 -31.55 30.07 35.96
C LYS A 109 -30.20 29.84 36.64
N ASP A 110 -29.40 28.95 36.10
CA ASP A 110 -28.08 28.64 36.60
C ASP A 110 -27.08 28.42 35.48
N GLU A 111 -25.82 28.23 35.83
CA GLU A 111 -24.72 28.09 34.88
C GLU A 111 -24.77 26.78 34.11
N ASN A 112 -25.28 25.69 34.68
CA ASN A 112 -25.42 24.40 34.01
C ASN A 112 -26.52 24.47 32.93
N GLU A 113 -27.70 25.01 33.28
CA GLU A 113 -28.81 25.23 32.34
C GLU A 113 -28.39 26.14 31.18
N ARG A 114 -27.60 27.21 31.50
CA ARG A 114 -27.04 28.10 30.47
C ARG A 114 -26.07 27.37 29.54
N ALA A 115 -25.17 26.53 30.09
CA ALA A 115 -24.22 25.79 29.29
C ALA A 115 -24.91 24.79 28.37
N GLU A 116 -25.93 24.07 28.84
CA GLU A 116 -26.73 23.17 28.02
C GLU A 116 -27.50 23.89 26.91
N ALA A 117 -28.16 25.00 27.22
CA ALA A 117 -28.85 25.81 26.22
C ALA A 117 -27.90 26.40 25.17
N GLN A 118 -26.72 26.86 25.59
CA GLN A 118 -25.67 27.35 24.67
C GLN A 118 -25.16 26.22 23.78
N GLN A 119 -25.02 25.02 24.31
CA GLN A 119 -24.61 23.85 23.50
C GLN A 119 -25.66 23.53 22.43
N GLN A 120 -26.97 23.57 22.78
CA GLN A 120 -28.06 23.37 21.85
C GLN A 120 -28.07 24.45 20.73
N LEU A 121 -27.88 25.71 21.08
CA LEU A 121 -27.79 26.82 20.13
C LEU A 121 -26.60 26.64 19.17
N ASN A 122 -25.42 26.34 19.72
CA ASN A 122 -24.22 26.09 18.93
C ASN A 122 -24.37 24.87 18.00
N GLN A 123 -25.08 23.85 18.46
CA GLN A 123 -25.37 22.67 17.63
C GLN A 123 -26.32 23.01 16.47
N TYR A 124 -27.34 23.80 16.72
CA TYR A 124 -28.26 24.28 15.68
C TYR A 124 -27.53 25.14 14.64
N ASP A 125 -26.74 26.14 15.10
CA ASP A 125 -25.99 27.02 14.20
C ASP A 125 -24.98 26.26 13.36
N ARG A 126 -24.30 25.23 13.92
CA ARG A 126 -23.43 24.32 13.16
C ARG A 126 -24.22 23.53 12.13
N GLN A 127 -25.39 22.99 12.49
CA GLN A 127 -26.21 22.20 11.60
C GLN A 127 -26.70 23.04 10.39
N VAL A 128 -27.06 24.32 10.63
CA VAL A 128 -27.38 25.27 9.56
C VAL A 128 -26.19 25.46 8.63
N ASN A 129 -25.02 25.77 9.18
CA ASN A 129 -23.82 25.97 8.37
C ASN A 129 -23.43 24.72 7.57
N ASP A 130 -23.47 23.56 8.19
CA ASP A 130 -23.13 22.27 7.55
C ASP A 130 -24.09 21.88 6.44
N SER A 131 -25.33 22.39 6.45
CA SER A 131 -26.35 22.11 5.45
C SER A 131 -26.38 23.11 4.30
N ILE A 132 -25.79 24.28 4.46
CA ILE A 132 -25.88 25.38 3.49
C ILE A 132 -24.56 25.64 2.78
N TYR A 133 -23.44 25.54 3.50
CA TYR A 133 -22.14 25.97 2.98
C TYR A 133 -21.22 24.82 2.61
N ALA A 134 -20.35 25.05 1.64
CA ALA A 134 -19.33 24.08 1.21
C ALA A 134 -18.39 23.71 2.35
N ALA A 135 -18.28 22.42 2.66
CA ALA A 135 -17.41 21.92 3.71
C ALA A 135 -15.92 21.93 3.34
N PHE A 136 -15.60 21.90 2.05
CA PHE A 136 -14.25 21.89 1.47
C PHE A 136 -14.29 22.34 0.01
N ASP A 137 -13.11 22.58 -0.56
CA ASP A 137 -12.97 22.93 -1.99
C ASP A 137 -13.31 21.74 -2.87
N GLY A 138 -14.10 21.93 -3.93
CA GLY A 138 -14.48 20.82 -4.79
C GLY A 138 -15.46 21.21 -5.89
N LYS A 139 -16.03 20.19 -6.52
CA LYS A 139 -17.04 20.32 -7.58
C LYS A 139 -18.40 19.85 -7.11
N ILE A 140 -19.41 20.52 -7.59
CA ILE A 140 -20.81 20.23 -7.32
C ILE A 140 -21.32 19.17 -8.31
N ASP A 141 -22.05 18.20 -7.77
CA ASP A 141 -22.85 17.22 -8.52
C ASP A 141 -24.29 17.29 -7.99
N ILE A 142 -25.19 17.87 -8.79
CA ILE A 142 -26.58 18.09 -8.39
C ILE A 142 -27.38 16.81 -8.61
N GLN A 143 -27.99 16.32 -7.53
CA GLN A 143 -28.83 15.12 -7.56
C GLN A 143 -30.28 15.44 -7.84
N ASN A 144 -30.85 16.43 -7.12
CA ASN A 144 -32.24 16.86 -7.26
C ASN A 144 -32.34 18.40 -7.12
N ARG A 145 -33.15 19.03 -7.97
CA ARG A 145 -33.35 20.49 -7.94
C ARG A 145 -34.70 20.91 -7.46
N GLU A 146 -35.74 20.13 -7.70
CA GLU A 146 -37.13 20.48 -7.46
C GLU A 146 -37.84 19.38 -6.67
N ASN A 147 -38.81 19.76 -5.83
CA ASN A 147 -39.65 18.85 -5.04
C ASN A 147 -38.87 17.86 -4.19
N VAL A 148 -37.76 18.33 -3.56
CA VAL A 148 -36.91 17.48 -2.75
C VAL A 148 -37.56 17.25 -1.39
N SER A 149 -37.91 15.98 -1.09
CA SER A 149 -38.49 15.58 0.19
C SER A 149 -37.47 15.68 1.34
N ASP A 150 -37.96 15.69 2.57
CA ASP A 150 -37.07 15.68 3.75
C ASP A 150 -36.15 14.44 3.74
N GLY A 151 -34.87 14.66 3.97
CA GLY A 151 -33.84 13.60 3.94
C GLY A 151 -33.32 13.22 2.55
N GLU A 152 -33.96 13.66 1.44
CA GLU A 152 -33.49 13.37 0.09
C GLU A 152 -32.23 14.20 -0.26
N PRO A 153 -31.30 13.65 -1.07
CA PRO A 153 -30.11 14.37 -1.49
C PRO A 153 -30.45 15.48 -2.48
N ILE A 154 -29.96 16.68 -2.21
CA ILE A 154 -30.01 17.84 -3.12
C ILE A 154 -28.82 17.81 -4.05
N LEU A 155 -27.61 17.79 -3.47
CA LEU A 155 -26.35 17.81 -4.21
C LEU A 155 -25.25 17.05 -3.45
N GLN A 156 -24.18 16.72 -4.16
CA GLN A 156 -22.93 16.23 -3.59
C GLN A 156 -21.81 17.21 -3.89
N LEU A 157 -20.98 17.46 -2.89
CA LEU A 157 -19.71 18.16 -3.03
C LEU A 157 -18.61 17.11 -3.10
N VAL A 158 -17.85 17.08 -4.19
CA VAL A 158 -16.79 16.13 -4.47
C VAL A 158 -15.47 16.88 -4.47
N ALA A 159 -14.54 16.50 -3.62
CA ALA A 159 -13.23 17.13 -3.53
C ALA A 159 -12.46 17.00 -4.87
N ASP A 160 -11.82 18.08 -5.29
CA ASP A 160 -11.00 18.11 -6.52
C ASP A 160 -9.72 17.28 -6.39
N GLU A 161 -9.23 17.07 -5.16
CA GLU A 161 -8.04 16.28 -4.89
C GLU A 161 -8.34 14.78 -5.01
N PRO A 162 -7.72 14.10 -5.99
CA PRO A 162 -7.84 12.66 -6.09
C PRO A 162 -6.93 11.94 -5.09
N GLN A 163 -7.35 10.76 -4.67
CA GLN A 163 -6.53 9.80 -3.96
C GLN A 163 -6.65 8.43 -4.62
N ILE A 164 -5.65 7.57 -4.42
CA ILE A 164 -5.71 6.17 -4.82
C ILE A 164 -5.82 5.33 -3.55
N LYS A 165 -6.82 4.45 -3.51
CA LYS A 165 -6.92 3.40 -2.50
C LYS A 165 -6.42 2.11 -3.12
N ALA A 166 -5.32 1.59 -2.60
CA ALA A 166 -4.74 0.32 -2.99
C ALA A 166 -4.68 -0.64 -1.80
N THR A 167 -4.41 -1.90 -2.05
CA THR A 167 -4.30 -2.91 -0.99
C THR A 167 -2.92 -3.55 -1.00
N VAL A 168 -2.38 -3.78 0.18
CA VAL A 168 -1.10 -4.44 0.43
C VAL A 168 -1.32 -5.66 1.32
N THR A 169 -0.53 -6.72 1.12
CA THR A 169 -0.57 -7.91 1.97
C THR A 169 0.17 -7.68 3.29
N GLU A 170 -0.15 -8.46 4.34
CA GLU A 170 0.58 -8.41 5.62
C GLU A 170 2.09 -8.67 5.47
N PHE A 171 2.49 -9.49 4.47
CA PHE A 171 3.89 -9.81 4.21
C PHE A 171 4.68 -8.65 3.61
N ASP A 172 4.00 -7.75 2.90
CA ASP A 172 4.61 -6.59 2.25
C ASP A 172 4.44 -5.30 3.06
N LEU A 173 3.56 -5.32 4.08
CA LEU A 173 3.26 -4.16 4.92
C LEU A 173 4.52 -3.59 5.60
N GLY A 174 5.41 -4.46 6.06
CA GLY A 174 6.68 -4.05 6.69
C GLY A 174 7.72 -3.44 5.74
N LYS A 175 7.48 -3.48 4.42
CA LYS A 175 8.39 -2.95 3.39
C LYS A 175 8.08 -1.51 3.00
N ILE A 176 6.92 -1.00 3.39
CA ILE A 176 6.42 0.33 3.04
C ILE A 176 6.12 1.15 4.29
N LYS A 177 6.12 2.46 4.15
CA LYS A 177 5.78 3.41 5.23
C LYS A 177 5.07 4.63 4.69
N GLU A 178 4.40 5.35 5.57
CA GLU A 178 3.86 6.67 5.26
C GLU A 178 5.00 7.63 4.88
N GLY A 179 4.77 8.43 3.85
CA GLY A 179 5.77 9.31 3.25
C GLY A 179 6.54 8.71 2.08
N ASP A 180 6.42 7.41 1.81
CA ASP A 180 7.08 6.80 0.65
C ASP A 180 6.51 7.35 -0.65
N LYS A 181 7.42 7.72 -1.57
CA LYS A 181 7.07 8.14 -2.92
C LYS A 181 6.79 6.92 -3.78
N VAL A 182 5.74 7.00 -4.58
CA VAL A 182 5.30 5.92 -5.45
C VAL A 182 5.15 6.40 -6.89
N ASP A 183 5.38 5.50 -7.82
CA ASP A 183 5.03 5.72 -9.22
C ASP A 183 3.61 5.17 -9.45
N VAL A 184 2.77 5.96 -10.10
CA VAL A 184 1.38 5.59 -10.36
C VAL A 184 1.10 5.58 -11.87
N LYS A 185 0.23 4.66 -12.30
CA LYS A 185 -0.15 4.54 -13.70
C LYS A 185 -1.65 4.29 -13.83
N VAL A 186 -2.31 5.05 -14.68
CA VAL A 186 -3.71 4.80 -15.05
C VAL A 186 -3.76 3.60 -15.97
N THR A 187 -4.40 2.51 -15.55
CA THR A 187 -4.43 1.24 -16.29
C THR A 187 -5.02 1.39 -17.69
N SER A 188 -6.10 2.17 -17.83
CA SER A 188 -6.82 2.32 -19.09
C SER A 188 -6.11 3.20 -20.13
N THR A 189 -5.34 4.21 -19.70
CA THR A 189 -4.70 5.17 -20.60
C THR A 189 -3.18 5.03 -20.66
N GLY A 190 -2.59 4.27 -19.73
CA GLY A 190 -1.14 4.15 -19.58
C GLY A 190 -0.45 5.42 -19.06
N LYS A 191 -1.21 6.48 -18.72
CA LYS A 191 -0.64 7.73 -18.21
C LYS A 191 0.04 7.49 -16.87
N LYS A 192 1.29 7.95 -16.76
CA LYS A 192 2.14 7.77 -15.59
C LYS A 192 2.28 9.07 -14.83
N GLY A 193 2.41 8.95 -13.51
CA GLY A 193 2.65 10.05 -12.59
C GLY A 193 3.27 9.55 -11.29
N LYS A 194 3.31 10.42 -10.31
CA LYS A 194 3.84 10.15 -8.97
C LYS A 194 2.79 10.44 -7.92
N GLY A 195 2.97 9.84 -6.76
CA GLY A 195 2.15 10.08 -5.57
C GLY A 195 2.96 9.82 -4.31
N GLU A 196 2.30 9.92 -3.16
CA GLU A 196 2.90 9.66 -1.84
C GLU A 196 1.93 8.86 -0.98
N ILE A 197 2.43 7.84 -0.29
CA ILE A 197 1.64 7.09 0.70
C ILE A 197 1.36 8.01 1.89
N LYS A 198 0.11 8.40 2.09
CA LYS A 198 -0.30 9.28 3.19
C LYS A 198 -0.85 8.55 4.39
N LYS A 199 -1.37 7.36 4.17
CA LYS A 199 -1.96 6.55 5.24
C LYS A 199 -1.85 5.07 4.92
N ILE A 200 -1.53 4.30 5.94
CA ILE A 200 -1.63 2.84 5.96
C ILE A 200 -2.68 2.49 7.02
N SER A 201 -3.70 1.68 6.65
CA SER A 201 -4.75 1.29 7.59
C SER A 201 -4.18 0.37 8.68
N GLU A 202 -4.54 0.62 9.93
CA GLU A 202 -4.19 -0.24 11.08
C GLU A 202 -5.01 -1.54 11.09
N LEU A 203 -6.18 -1.52 10.46
CA LEU A 203 -7.09 -2.65 10.43
C LEU A 203 -7.10 -3.31 9.06
N PRO A 204 -7.17 -4.65 8.98
CA PRO A 204 -7.31 -5.33 7.72
C PRO A 204 -8.65 -4.98 7.06
N LYS A 205 -8.67 -4.99 5.74
CA LYS A 205 -9.84 -4.62 4.94
C LYS A 205 -11.09 -5.44 5.28
N SER A 206 -10.94 -6.71 5.58
CA SER A 206 -12.05 -7.58 6.03
C SER A 206 -12.72 -7.07 7.29
N TYR A 207 -11.95 -6.50 8.21
CA TYR A 207 -12.46 -5.91 9.44
C TYR A 207 -13.19 -4.58 9.17
N GLU A 208 -12.63 -3.72 8.32
CA GLU A 208 -13.27 -2.46 7.90
C GLU A 208 -14.63 -2.73 7.22
N GLU A 209 -14.72 -3.75 6.37
CA GLU A 209 -15.95 -4.16 5.71
C GLU A 209 -17.00 -4.72 6.70
N SER A 210 -16.57 -5.43 7.73
CA SER A 210 -17.47 -5.94 8.77
C SER A 210 -18.08 -4.80 9.61
N LEU A 211 -17.28 -3.81 9.97
CA LEU A 211 -17.75 -2.63 10.69
C LEU A 211 -18.75 -1.80 9.86
N SER A 212 -18.50 -1.63 8.58
CA SER A 212 -19.38 -0.87 7.69
C SER A 212 -20.74 -1.54 7.49
N LYS A 213 -20.77 -2.87 7.49
CA LYS A 213 -22.02 -3.66 7.42
C LYS A 213 -22.79 -3.65 8.75
N SER A 214 -22.10 -3.59 9.89
CA SER A 214 -22.71 -3.55 11.22
C SER A 214 -23.26 -2.16 11.55
N GLY A 215 -22.69 -1.08 11.02
CA GLY A 215 -23.13 0.31 11.25
C GLY A 215 -24.33 0.77 10.42
N GLY A 216 -24.73 0.03 9.41
CA GLY A 216 -25.85 0.38 8.53
C GLY A 216 -27.25 -0.02 9.04
N GLY A 217 -27.35 -0.60 10.23
CA GLY A 217 -28.60 -1.14 10.79
C GLY A 217 -29.21 -0.39 11.98
N ALA A 218 -28.66 0.74 12.40
CA ALA A 218 -29.14 1.45 13.60
C ALA A 218 -29.73 2.84 13.29
N ALA A 219 -30.74 2.88 12.42
CA ALA A 219 -31.59 4.07 12.29
C ALA A 219 -33.00 3.67 11.89
N ALA A 220 -33.73 2.91 12.75
CA ALA A 220 -35.16 2.93 12.92
C ALA A 220 -35.58 1.86 13.96
N GLY A 221 -35.95 2.26 15.17
CA GLY A 221 -36.54 1.34 16.17
C GLY A 221 -36.53 1.91 17.57
N SER A 222 -37.51 2.76 17.82
CA SER A 222 -38.19 3.02 19.10
C SER A 222 -37.86 2.09 20.28
N GLY A 223 -37.39 2.71 21.36
CA GLY A 223 -37.87 2.50 22.75
C GLY A 223 -37.69 1.13 23.35
N SER A 224 -36.73 1.02 24.26
CA SER A 224 -36.95 0.54 25.64
C SER A 224 -35.63 0.67 26.42
N GLU A 225 -35.71 1.32 27.55
CA GLU A 225 -34.67 1.39 28.58
C GLU A 225 -34.46 -0.01 29.16
N GLU A 226 -33.26 -0.54 29.11
CA GLU A 226 -32.72 -1.43 30.14
C GLU A 226 -31.20 -1.36 30.15
N ASP A 227 -30.70 -1.08 31.34
CA ASP A 227 -29.34 -1.05 31.81
C ASP A 227 -28.54 -2.30 31.38
N GLY A 228 -27.50 -2.13 30.61
CA GLY A 228 -26.62 -3.21 30.20
C GLY A 228 -25.34 -2.69 29.56
N GLY A 229 -24.24 -2.73 30.31
CA GLY A 229 -22.92 -2.28 29.96
C GLY A 229 -22.52 -2.62 28.52
N ALA A 230 -22.00 -1.64 27.81
CA ALA A 230 -21.44 -1.78 26.49
C ALA A 230 -20.29 -2.79 26.51
N GLN A 231 -20.62 -4.05 26.23
CA GLN A 231 -19.63 -5.09 25.96
C GLN A 231 -19.12 -4.84 24.55
N ALA A 232 -17.90 -4.34 24.46
CA ALA A 232 -17.18 -4.28 23.19
C ALA A 232 -17.14 -5.70 22.61
N SER A 233 -18.01 -5.98 21.65
CA SER A 233 -17.96 -7.21 20.88
C SER A 233 -16.69 -7.20 20.07
N ASN A 234 -15.70 -8.01 20.49
CA ASN A 234 -14.56 -8.35 19.68
C ASN A 234 -15.05 -9.18 18.49
N PRO A 235 -15.06 -8.66 17.28
CA PRO A 235 -15.30 -9.50 16.10
C PRO A 235 -13.96 -10.15 15.68
N VAL A 236 -13.38 -10.94 16.56
CA VAL A 236 -12.38 -11.90 16.14
C VAL A 236 -13.18 -13.06 15.57
N SER A 237 -13.39 -13.03 14.27
CA SER A 237 -13.84 -14.22 13.55
C SER A 237 -12.81 -15.31 13.76
N ASP A 238 -13.26 -16.40 14.38
CA ASP A 238 -12.51 -17.64 14.57
C ASP A 238 -11.90 -18.05 13.21
N PRO A 239 -10.61 -18.40 13.10
CA PRO A 239 -9.96 -18.79 11.84
C PRO A 239 -10.38 -20.19 11.35
N SER A 240 -11.49 -20.72 11.79
CA SER A 240 -11.91 -22.09 11.48
C SER A 240 -13.13 -22.17 10.55
N SER A 241 -13.06 -21.60 9.35
CA SER A 241 -13.85 -22.15 8.22
C SER A 241 -13.44 -21.53 6.89
N GLY A 242 -12.75 -22.28 6.06
CA GLY A 242 -12.58 -21.95 4.64
C GLY A 242 -11.14 -22.00 4.20
N SER A 243 -10.82 -23.04 3.50
CA SER A 243 -9.66 -23.26 2.64
C SER A 243 -9.30 -22.03 1.83
N ASP A 244 -8.04 -21.77 1.84
CA ASP A 244 -7.14 -20.89 1.16
C ASP A 244 -6.58 -19.82 2.12
N SER A 245 -5.28 -19.88 2.30
CA SER A 245 -4.47 -18.94 3.07
C SER A 245 -4.46 -17.57 2.40
N ASP A 246 -5.60 -16.89 2.37
CA ASP A 246 -5.67 -15.51 1.93
C ASP A 246 -5.06 -14.64 3.05
N SER A 247 -3.82 -14.19 2.80
CA SER A 247 -3.12 -13.27 3.70
C SER A 247 -3.97 -12.02 3.94
N SER A 248 -3.95 -11.50 5.17
CA SER A 248 -4.65 -10.26 5.51
C SER A 248 -4.22 -9.13 4.58
N LYS A 249 -5.19 -8.38 4.06
CA LYS A 249 -4.96 -7.23 3.16
C LYS A 249 -5.27 -5.94 3.90
N TYR A 250 -4.39 -4.95 3.76
CA TYR A 250 -4.52 -3.64 4.38
C TYR A 250 -4.71 -2.56 3.33
N THR A 251 -5.53 -1.58 3.63
CA THR A 251 -5.76 -0.44 2.73
C THR A 251 -4.65 0.59 2.88
N ILE A 252 -4.06 1.01 1.77
CA ILE A 252 -3.17 2.17 1.71
C ILE A 252 -3.83 3.29 0.92
N VAL A 253 -3.59 4.53 1.36
CA VAL A 253 -4.08 5.73 0.69
C VAL A 253 -2.90 6.52 0.15
N ILE A 254 -2.92 6.75 -1.16
CA ILE A 254 -1.91 7.52 -1.88
C ILE A 254 -2.56 8.84 -2.31
N SER A 255 -1.91 9.94 -2.00
CA SER A 255 -2.33 11.31 -2.36
C SER A 255 -1.20 12.05 -3.09
N ASP A 256 -1.35 13.36 -3.29
CA ASP A 256 -0.38 14.20 -4.02
C ASP A 256 -0.06 13.66 -5.41
N ILE A 257 -1.12 13.21 -6.11
CA ILE A 257 -1.01 12.61 -7.43
C ILE A 257 -0.83 13.73 -8.46
N ASP A 258 0.30 13.70 -9.20
CA ASP A 258 0.70 14.76 -10.13
C ASP A 258 0.07 14.63 -11.53
N ILE A 259 -0.85 13.69 -11.72
CA ILE A 259 -1.61 13.52 -12.97
C ILE A 259 -3.11 13.62 -12.71
N PRO A 260 -3.88 14.18 -13.66
CA PRO A 260 -5.33 14.21 -13.54
C PRO A 260 -5.90 12.80 -13.64
N VAL A 261 -6.63 12.40 -12.61
CA VAL A 261 -7.36 11.12 -12.55
C VAL A 261 -8.81 11.38 -12.15
N ARG A 262 -9.72 10.55 -12.64
CA ARG A 262 -11.14 10.59 -12.25
C ARG A 262 -11.42 9.45 -11.25
N ALA A 263 -12.37 9.68 -10.38
CA ALA A 263 -12.90 8.66 -9.50
C ALA A 263 -13.33 7.42 -10.30
N GLY A 264 -13.03 6.23 -9.76
CA GLY A 264 -13.33 4.96 -10.39
C GLY A 264 -12.25 4.42 -11.34
N TYR A 265 -11.26 5.22 -11.73
CA TYR A 265 -10.16 4.72 -12.57
C TYR A 265 -9.35 3.64 -11.84
N SER A 266 -9.06 2.55 -12.57
CA SER A 266 -8.12 1.52 -12.10
C SER A 266 -6.69 2.04 -12.24
N MET A 267 -5.91 1.83 -11.18
CA MET A 267 -4.56 2.35 -11.03
C MET A 267 -3.59 1.21 -10.71
N GLU A 268 -2.44 1.22 -11.36
CA GLU A 268 -1.27 0.45 -10.98
C GLU A 268 -0.36 1.37 -10.14
N VAL A 269 0.13 0.86 -9.01
CA VAL A 269 1.00 1.59 -8.10
C VAL A 269 2.28 0.80 -7.91
N GLU A 270 3.42 1.40 -8.27
CA GLU A 270 4.75 0.84 -8.03
C GLU A 270 5.39 1.56 -6.85
N VAL A 271 5.64 0.82 -5.76
CA VAL A 271 6.36 1.33 -4.59
C VAL A 271 7.82 0.93 -4.73
N PRO A 272 8.76 1.88 -4.99
CA PRO A 272 10.18 1.57 -5.06
C PRO A 272 10.68 1.07 -3.70
N LEU A 273 11.27 -0.11 -3.65
CA LEU A 273 11.85 -0.64 -2.43
C LEU A 273 13.34 -0.31 -2.37
N ASP A 274 13.75 0.40 -1.32
CA ASP A 274 15.17 0.70 -1.07
C ASP A 274 15.93 -0.44 -0.38
N ALA A 275 15.26 -1.57 -0.17
CA ALA A 275 15.84 -2.75 0.44
C ALA A 275 16.77 -3.49 -0.53
N ILE A 276 17.89 -3.98 0.00
CA ILE A 276 18.80 -4.90 -0.68
C ILE A 276 18.57 -6.28 -0.06
N LYS A 277 18.11 -7.24 -0.87
CA LYS A 277 17.92 -8.62 -0.44
C LYS A 277 19.16 -9.45 -0.79
N LEU A 278 19.65 -10.24 0.15
CA LEU A 278 20.81 -11.09 -0.05
C LEU A 278 20.46 -12.57 0.07
N PRO A 279 21.02 -13.42 -0.83
CA PRO A 279 20.98 -14.85 -0.64
C PRO A 279 21.93 -15.26 0.52
N LYS A 280 21.56 -16.29 1.29
CA LYS A 280 22.38 -16.81 2.40
C LYS A 280 23.79 -17.19 1.95
N SER A 281 23.96 -17.54 0.68
CA SER A 281 25.24 -18.01 0.09
C SER A 281 26.33 -16.94 0.06
N VAL A 282 26.02 -15.63 0.19
CA VAL A 282 27.03 -14.57 0.19
C VAL A 282 27.50 -14.20 1.60
N LEU A 283 26.82 -14.71 2.64
CA LEU A 283 27.13 -14.37 4.02
C LEU A 283 28.16 -15.33 4.62
N THR A 284 29.10 -14.80 5.37
CA THR A 284 29.93 -15.56 6.31
C THR A 284 29.14 -15.90 7.57
N LYS A 285 29.69 -16.76 8.43
CA LYS A 285 29.07 -17.10 9.73
C LYS A 285 28.84 -15.89 10.64
N ASP A 286 29.70 -14.86 10.50
CA ASP A 286 29.69 -13.65 11.33
C ASP A 286 28.88 -12.51 10.68
N ASN A 287 28.02 -12.81 9.71
CA ASN A 287 27.22 -11.86 8.94
C ASN A 287 28.05 -10.81 8.15
N ASN A 288 29.29 -11.17 7.78
CA ASN A 288 30.12 -10.35 6.89
C ASN A 288 29.95 -10.82 5.44
N VAL A 289 30.34 -9.99 4.50
CA VAL A 289 30.42 -10.31 3.07
C VAL A 289 31.80 -10.01 2.51
N PHE A 290 32.15 -10.67 1.41
CA PHE A 290 33.32 -10.33 0.64
C PHE A 290 32.90 -9.62 -0.64
N VAL A 291 33.25 -8.35 -0.76
CA VAL A 291 32.99 -7.51 -1.94
C VAL A 291 34.16 -7.64 -2.90
N LEU A 292 33.89 -7.96 -4.15
CA LEU A 292 34.89 -8.00 -5.20
C LEU A 292 35.28 -6.58 -5.62
N GLY A 293 36.50 -6.18 -5.31
CA GLY A 293 37.07 -4.89 -5.68
C GLY A 293 37.76 -4.92 -7.03
N LYS A 294 38.55 -3.88 -7.28
CA LYS A 294 39.42 -3.80 -8.46
C LYS A 294 40.53 -4.86 -8.38
N ASP A 295 41.00 -5.30 -9.52
CA ASP A 295 42.10 -6.29 -9.66
C ASP A 295 41.79 -7.66 -9.05
N ASN A 296 40.47 -8.02 -8.95
CA ASN A 296 39.98 -9.26 -8.35
C ASN A 296 40.44 -9.47 -6.89
N LYS A 297 40.63 -8.39 -6.16
CA LYS A 297 40.86 -8.45 -4.71
C LYS A 297 39.53 -8.34 -3.98
N VAL A 298 39.36 -9.15 -2.94
CA VAL A 298 38.17 -9.11 -2.10
C VAL A 298 38.38 -8.18 -0.91
N GLU A 299 37.34 -7.42 -0.57
CA GLU A 299 37.22 -6.58 0.62
C GLU A 299 36.22 -7.21 1.56
N LYS A 300 36.68 -7.59 2.76
CA LYS A 300 35.77 -8.06 3.80
C LYS A 300 35.02 -6.87 4.40
N ARG A 301 33.70 -6.90 4.32
CA ARG A 301 32.85 -5.80 4.79
C ARG A 301 31.82 -6.29 5.78
N ASP A 302 31.76 -5.59 6.92
CA ASP A 302 30.72 -5.78 7.91
C ASP A 302 29.43 -5.14 7.43
N ILE A 303 28.31 -5.85 7.56
CA ILE A 303 27.00 -5.37 7.15
C ILE A 303 25.99 -5.49 8.28
N LYS A 304 25.06 -4.53 8.37
CA LYS A 304 23.91 -4.67 9.24
C LYS A 304 22.77 -5.29 8.47
N ILE A 305 22.22 -6.37 9.00
CA ILE A 305 21.13 -7.12 8.35
C ILE A 305 19.94 -7.27 9.28
N ASP A 306 18.75 -7.33 8.67
CA ASP A 306 17.52 -7.84 9.28
C ASP A 306 17.15 -9.17 8.65
N LYS A 307 16.51 -10.04 9.45
CA LYS A 307 15.94 -11.29 8.97
C LYS A 307 14.43 -11.25 9.15
N VAL A 308 13.72 -11.16 8.04
CA VAL A 308 12.26 -11.12 8.03
C VAL A 308 11.77 -12.31 7.20
N ASN A 309 10.92 -13.15 7.78
CA ASN A 309 10.36 -14.35 7.12
C ASN A 309 11.40 -15.26 6.46
N GLY A 310 12.61 -15.35 7.07
CA GLY A 310 13.70 -16.18 6.53
C GLY A 310 14.51 -15.54 5.41
N GLU A 311 14.14 -14.35 4.97
CA GLU A 311 14.87 -13.52 4.02
C GLU A 311 15.83 -12.56 4.72
N ILE A 312 16.91 -12.19 4.04
CA ILE A 312 17.98 -11.36 4.60
C ILE A 312 17.96 -10.02 3.88
N PHE A 313 17.72 -8.96 4.64
CA PHE A 313 17.71 -7.58 4.15
C PHE A 313 18.89 -6.80 4.73
N VAL A 314 19.56 -6.03 3.88
CA VAL A 314 20.69 -5.18 4.29
C VAL A 314 20.17 -3.81 4.69
N LYS A 315 20.51 -3.38 5.91
CA LYS A 315 20.27 -2.00 6.39
C LYS A 315 21.40 -1.06 6.03
N GLU A 316 22.63 -1.53 6.22
CA GLU A 316 23.83 -0.73 6.01
C GLU A 316 25.02 -1.59 5.54
N GLY A 317 25.94 -0.98 4.81
CA GLY A 317 27.21 -1.59 4.44
C GLY A 317 27.35 -1.99 2.98
N LEU A 318 26.27 -2.03 2.18
CA LEU A 318 26.33 -2.35 0.75
C LEU A 318 25.67 -1.28 -0.12
N LYS A 319 26.09 -1.25 -1.39
CA LYS A 319 25.53 -0.36 -2.42
C LYS A 319 25.07 -1.19 -3.62
N LYS A 320 24.07 -0.67 -4.33
CA LYS A 320 23.65 -1.23 -5.62
C LYS A 320 24.86 -1.32 -6.56
N GLY A 321 25.08 -2.49 -7.14
CA GLY A 321 26.17 -2.76 -8.06
C GLY A 321 27.39 -3.41 -7.42
N ASP A 322 27.50 -3.48 -6.09
CA ASP A 322 28.55 -4.26 -5.42
C ASP A 322 28.48 -5.71 -5.91
N LYS A 323 29.64 -6.33 -6.15
CA LYS A 323 29.74 -7.74 -6.52
C LYS A 323 30.22 -8.53 -5.30
N LEU A 324 29.43 -9.47 -4.82
CA LEU A 324 29.73 -10.28 -3.65
C LEU A 324 30.18 -11.67 -4.06
N ILE A 325 31.12 -12.24 -3.32
CA ILE A 325 31.54 -13.64 -3.51
C ILE A 325 30.48 -14.59 -2.95
N LYS A 326 30.02 -15.54 -3.75
CA LYS A 326 29.14 -16.64 -3.29
C LYS A 326 29.96 -17.74 -2.64
N ASN A 327 29.43 -18.30 -1.55
CA ASN A 327 30.02 -19.42 -0.80
C ASN A 327 31.51 -19.19 -0.44
N PRO A 328 31.84 -18.04 0.21
CA PRO A 328 33.22 -17.73 0.55
C PRO A 328 33.83 -18.84 1.42
N LYS A 329 35.05 -19.29 1.10
CA LYS A 329 35.78 -20.27 1.91
C LYS A 329 36.12 -19.65 3.27
N LYS A 330 36.13 -20.46 4.32
CA LYS A 330 36.50 -20.01 5.68
C LYS A 330 37.91 -19.42 5.80
N SER A 331 38.80 -19.79 4.87
CA SER A 331 40.18 -19.33 4.79
C SER A 331 40.34 -18.02 4.02
N MET A 332 39.23 -17.45 3.47
CA MET A 332 39.30 -16.19 2.72
C MET A 332 39.48 -15.03 3.68
N ASN A 333 40.46 -14.18 3.39
CA ASN A 333 40.80 -13.00 4.17
C ASN A 333 40.61 -11.72 3.36
N ASP A 334 40.56 -10.61 4.07
CA ASP A 334 40.56 -9.30 3.45
C ASP A 334 41.81 -9.08 2.58
N GLY A 335 41.61 -8.56 1.37
CA GLY A 335 42.69 -8.32 0.42
C GLY A 335 43.13 -9.51 -0.43
N ASP A 336 42.60 -10.71 -0.19
CA ASP A 336 42.91 -11.89 -1.00
C ASP A 336 42.55 -11.68 -2.47
N LYS A 337 43.41 -12.15 -3.36
CA LYS A 337 43.13 -12.16 -4.80
C LYS A 337 42.40 -13.43 -5.17
N VAL A 338 41.27 -13.30 -5.84
CA VAL A 338 40.41 -14.43 -6.22
C VAL A 338 40.23 -14.51 -7.74
N GLU A 339 40.06 -15.71 -8.23
CA GLU A 339 39.56 -15.93 -9.60
C GLU A 339 38.05 -16.00 -9.56
N VAL A 340 37.39 -15.33 -10.50
CA VAL A 340 35.93 -15.34 -10.59
C VAL A 340 35.52 -16.05 -11.87
N SER A 341 34.49 -16.87 -11.76
CA SER A 341 33.85 -17.47 -12.92
C SER A 341 33.09 -16.37 -13.68
N SER A 342 33.34 -16.23 -14.96
CA SER A 342 32.71 -15.27 -15.86
C SER A 342 31.33 -15.73 -16.30
#